data_58eb6156fdda51ed1c89c87a31d8c093
#
_entry.id   58eb6156fdda51ed1c89c87a31d8c093
#
_cell.length_a   1.000
_cell.length_b   1.000
_cell.length_c   1.000
_cell.angle_alpha   90.00
_cell.angle_beta   90.00
_cell.angle_gamma   90.00
#
_symmetry.space_group_name_H-M   'P 1'
#
loop_
_entity.id
_entity.type
_entity.pdbx_description
1 polymer ?
#
loop_
_entity_poly.entity_id
_entity_poly.type
_entity_poly.pdbx_seq_one_letter_code
_entity_poly.pdbx_strand_id
1 'polypeptide(L)'
;LPPTDLRALYAAYNSAPVTPVLHPSVVIRNHTNTPVPLSEVRLRYYFTRDGGADLQASCTFISYYPSGVLPDIIPEPQACGSSVIVETGALTTPTATADSYLELRFTDGTLAANGYTVQYILSVNKADWSNFQQTNDYSYSAFGMYPLPEWDNITLTRQGTAVWGAAPR
;
A
#
# COMPACT_ATOMS: atom_id res chain seq x y z
N LEU A 1 -21.66 7.15 -5.35
CA LEU A 1 -21.11 6.47 -4.16
C LEU A 1 -21.03 7.47 -3.03
N PRO A 2 -21.47 7.10 -1.83
CA PRO A 2 -21.24 7.96 -0.69
C PRO A 2 -19.74 8.28 -0.60
N PRO A 3 -19.34 9.48 -0.18
CA PRO A 3 -17.94 9.80 0.01
C PRO A 3 -17.34 8.76 0.97
N THR A 4 -16.34 8.05 0.49
CA THR A 4 -15.62 7.10 1.31
C THR A 4 -14.83 7.87 2.36
N ASP A 5 -14.91 7.44 3.58
CA ASP A 5 -14.30 8.12 4.72
C ASP A 5 -12.77 8.01 4.71
N LEU A 6 -12.25 7.00 4.03
CA LEU A 6 -10.81 6.72 3.92
C LEU A 6 -10.38 6.75 2.47
N ARG A 7 -9.13 7.14 2.22
CA ARG A 7 -8.50 7.12 0.91
C ARG A 7 -7.08 6.60 0.98
N ALA A 8 -6.66 5.91 -0.07
CA ALA A 8 -5.28 5.47 -0.23
C ALA A 8 -4.53 6.40 -1.17
N LEU A 9 -3.32 6.79 -0.76
CA LEU A 9 -2.38 7.51 -1.58
C LEU A 9 -1.22 6.56 -1.91
N TYR A 10 -0.65 6.69 -3.10
CA TYR A 10 0.36 5.76 -3.59
C TYR A 10 1.40 6.43 -4.47
N ALA A 11 2.62 5.94 -4.37
CA ALA A 11 3.67 6.13 -5.36
C ALA A 11 4.55 4.88 -5.41
N ALA A 12 5.22 4.65 -6.54
CA ALA A 12 6.23 3.61 -6.64
C ALA A 12 7.55 4.13 -6.06
N TYR A 13 8.02 3.56 -4.96
CA TYR A 13 9.36 3.87 -4.45
C TYR A 13 10.44 3.36 -5.41
N ASN A 14 10.20 2.21 -6.04
CA ASN A 14 11.00 1.69 -7.14
C ASN A 14 10.11 1.59 -8.38
N SER A 15 10.41 2.37 -9.41
CA SER A 15 9.65 2.43 -10.66
C SER A 15 10.30 1.68 -11.82
N ALA A 16 11.34 0.87 -11.57
CA ALA A 16 11.97 0.08 -12.61
C ALA A 16 10.97 -0.92 -13.22
N PRO A 17 10.82 -1.00 -14.56
CA PRO A 17 9.85 -1.90 -15.19
C PRO A 17 10.05 -3.36 -14.82
N VAL A 18 11.28 -3.78 -14.65
CA VAL A 18 11.69 -5.12 -14.24
C VAL A 18 12.53 -4.99 -12.98
N THR A 19 12.14 -5.66 -11.91
CA THR A 19 12.78 -5.52 -10.61
C THR A 19 12.65 -6.79 -9.77
N PRO A 20 13.66 -7.16 -8.97
CA PRO A 20 13.54 -8.27 -8.04
C PRO A 20 12.69 -7.93 -6.81
N VAL A 21 12.37 -6.67 -6.57
CA VAL A 21 11.59 -6.24 -5.41
C VAL A 21 10.57 -5.19 -5.83
N LEU A 22 9.29 -5.43 -5.50
CA LEU A 22 8.25 -4.42 -5.59
C LEU A 22 8.29 -3.54 -4.33
N HIS A 23 8.24 -2.23 -4.51
CA HIS A 23 8.27 -1.26 -3.40
C HIS A 23 7.11 -0.25 -3.52
N PRO A 24 5.88 -0.64 -3.24
CA PRO A 24 4.81 0.33 -3.12
C PRO A 24 4.99 1.20 -1.88
N SER A 25 4.78 2.49 -2.06
CA SER A 25 4.80 3.50 -1.00
C SER A 25 3.36 3.98 -0.79
N VAL A 26 2.83 3.84 0.42
CA VAL A 26 1.40 4.07 0.68
C VAL A 26 1.16 4.93 1.92
N VAL A 27 0.09 5.70 1.86
CA VAL A 27 -0.45 6.51 2.96
C VAL A 27 -1.97 6.30 2.98
N ILE A 28 -2.56 6.25 4.17
CA ILE A 28 -4.01 6.23 4.34
C ILE A 28 -4.43 7.57 4.93
N ARG A 29 -5.42 8.20 4.29
CA ARG A 29 -6.00 9.45 4.74
C ARG A 29 -7.41 9.23 5.28
N ASN A 30 -7.69 9.83 6.44
CA ASN A 30 -9.01 9.91 7.03
C ASN A 30 -9.65 11.26 6.69
N HIS A 31 -10.74 11.25 5.94
CA HIS A 31 -11.50 12.44 5.55
C HIS A 31 -12.67 12.76 6.49
N THR A 32 -12.77 12.04 7.61
CA THR A 32 -13.86 12.25 8.57
C THR A 32 -13.43 13.10 9.75
N ASN A 33 -14.41 13.58 10.50
CA ASN A 33 -14.20 14.31 11.74
C ASN A 33 -14.02 13.40 12.95
N THR A 34 -13.90 12.09 12.74
CA THR A 34 -13.80 11.09 13.79
C THR A 34 -12.52 10.27 13.61
N PRO A 35 -11.76 10.02 14.67
CA PRO A 35 -10.62 9.12 14.60
C PRO A 35 -11.04 7.71 14.19
N VAL A 36 -10.17 7.01 13.48
CA VAL A 36 -10.40 5.64 13.01
C VAL A 36 -9.34 4.72 13.61
N PRO A 37 -9.75 3.66 14.35
CA PRO A 37 -8.81 2.65 14.81
C PRO A 37 -8.17 1.94 13.60
N LEU A 38 -6.84 1.93 13.53
CA LEU A 38 -6.13 1.30 12.41
C LEU A 38 -6.34 -0.21 12.36
N SER A 39 -6.61 -0.86 13.49
CA SER A 39 -6.92 -2.29 13.55
C SER A 39 -8.17 -2.69 12.73
N GLU A 40 -9.03 -1.75 12.40
CA GLU A 40 -10.21 -1.97 11.56
C GLU A 40 -9.91 -1.91 10.06
N VAL A 41 -8.73 -1.42 9.66
CA VAL A 41 -8.40 -1.04 8.28
C VAL A 41 -7.43 -2.03 7.67
N ARG A 42 -7.68 -2.42 6.42
CA ARG A 42 -6.76 -3.20 5.59
C ARG A 42 -6.59 -2.53 4.24
N LEU A 43 -5.35 -2.51 3.76
CA LEU A 43 -4.97 -1.99 2.45
C LEU A 43 -4.45 -3.13 1.60
N ARG A 44 -4.89 -3.23 0.34
CA ARG A 44 -4.38 -4.21 -0.62
C ARG A 44 -3.84 -3.54 -1.87
N TYR A 45 -2.63 -3.97 -2.24
CA TYR A 45 -1.94 -3.68 -3.49
C TYR A 45 -1.92 -4.94 -4.34
N TYR A 46 -2.36 -4.87 -5.59
CA TYR A 46 -2.56 -6.03 -6.48
C TYR A 46 -1.49 -6.09 -7.54
N PHE A 47 -0.91 -7.27 -7.73
CA PHE A 47 0.19 -7.49 -8.67
C PHE A 47 0.19 -8.92 -9.23
N THR A 48 1.06 -9.19 -10.20
CA THR A 48 1.31 -10.51 -10.75
C THR A 48 2.61 -11.10 -10.18
N ARG A 49 2.60 -12.38 -9.82
CA ARG A 49 3.80 -13.06 -9.29
C ARG A 49 4.89 -13.25 -10.34
N ASP A 50 4.52 -13.37 -11.61
CA ASP A 50 5.48 -13.63 -12.71
C ASP A 50 6.33 -14.89 -12.45
N GLY A 51 5.67 -15.98 -12.07
CA GLY A 51 6.31 -17.27 -11.81
C GLY A 51 5.75 -17.97 -10.56
N GLY A 52 6.33 -19.11 -10.19
CA GLY A 52 5.86 -19.98 -9.12
C GLY A 52 6.63 -19.89 -7.80
N ALA A 53 7.65 -19.04 -7.70
CA ALA A 53 8.45 -18.91 -6.48
C ALA A 53 7.62 -18.33 -5.31
N ASP A 54 7.92 -18.76 -4.09
CA ASP A 54 7.29 -18.23 -2.89
C ASP A 54 7.58 -16.74 -2.71
N LEU A 55 6.58 -16.03 -2.21
CA LEU A 55 6.67 -14.59 -1.96
C LEU A 55 7.05 -14.31 -0.52
N GLN A 56 7.85 -13.28 -0.32
CA GLN A 56 8.23 -12.73 0.97
C GLN A 56 7.83 -11.26 0.99
N ALA A 57 7.10 -10.84 2.04
CA ALA A 57 6.62 -9.49 2.19
C ALA A 57 7.06 -8.89 3.52
N SER A 58 7.33 -7.60 3.52
CA SER A 58 7.67 -6.85 4.72
C SER A 58 7.37 -5.37 4.55
N CYS A 59 7.37 -4.65 5.68
CA CYS A 59 7.48 -3.21 5.67
C CYS A 59 8.96 -2.85 5.77
N THR A 60 9.50 -2.19 4.76
CA THR A 60 10.93 -1.87 4.71
C THR A 60 11.28 -0.77 5.69
N PHE A 61 10.53 0.32 5.69
CA PHE A 61 10.65 1.41 6.66
C PHE A 61 9.41 2.31 6.59
N ILE A 62 9.25 3.18 7.58
CA ILE A 62 8.28 4.26 7.57
C ILE A 62 8.98 5.60 7.46
N SER A 63 8.29 6.58 6.90
CA SER A 63 8.71 7.95 6.76
C SER A 63 7.58 8.87 7.16
N TYR A 64 7.89 10.04 7.69
CA TYR A 64 6.87 11.02 8.01
C TYR A 64 6.22 11.54 6.71
N TYR A 65 4.90 11.60 6.70
CA TYR A 65 4.13 12.19 5.59
C TYR A 65 3.36 13.39 6.10
N PRO A 66 3.79 14.61 5.79
CA PRO A 66 3.09 15.81 6.23
C PRO A 66 1.85 16.03 5.38
N SER A 67 0.79 16.48 6.01
CA SER A 67 -0.48 16.80 5.38
C SER A 67 -0.33 17.96 4.38
N GLY A 68 -0.05 17.64 3.14
CA GLY A 68 -0.11 18.59 2.01
C GLY A 68 1.07 19.57 1.87
N VAL A 69 2.09 19.49 2.71
CA VAL A 69 3.29 20.30 2.61
C VAL A 69 4.50 19.38 2.59
N LEU A 70 5.37 19.55 1.58
CA LEU A 70 6.65 18.85 1.59
C LEU A 70 7.47 19.35 2.79
N PRO A 71 8.01 18.47 3.62
CA PRO A 71 8.90 18.92 4.67
C PRO A 71 10.18 19.49 4.04
N ASP A 72 10.71 20.55 4.59
CA ASP A 72 12.03 21.09 4.22
C ASP A 72 13.13 20.07 4.52
N ILE A 73 12.86 19.14 5.44
CA ILE A 73 13.73 18.04 5.83
C ILE A 73 12.89 16.76 5.83
N ILE A 74 13.29 15.78 5.01
CA ILE A 74 12.70 14.44 5.09
C ILE A 74 13.22 13.77 6.36
N PRO A 75 12.36 13.40 7.31
CA PRO A 75 12.80 12.71 8.52
C PRO A 75 13.56 11.43 8.18
N GLU A 76 14.54 11.08 8.98
CA GLU A 76 15.24 9.80 8.87
C GLU A 76 14.23 8.63 8.80
N PRO A 77 14.41 7.66 7.88
CA PRO A 77 13.60 6.47 7.84
C PRO A 77 13.64 5.72 9.17
N GLN A 78 12.49 5.24 9.62
CA GLN A 78 12.35 4.53 10.88
C GLN A 78 11.79 3.12 10.64
N ALA A 79 12.03 2.22 11.59
CA ALA A 79 11.43 0.88 11.58
C ALA A 79 9.90 0.98 11.65
N CYS A 80 9.21 0.07 10.96
CA CYS A 80 7.74 0.09 10.88
C CYS A 80 7.05 -0.19 12.22
N GLY A 81 7.72 -0.90 13.12
CA GLY A 81 7.15 -1.29 14.41
C GLY A 81 6.37 -2.59 14.38
N SER A 82 6.10 -3.14 15.55
CA SER A 82 5.46 -4.45 15.71
C SER A 82 3.95 -4.44 15.44
N SER A 83 3.32 -3.27 15.38
CA SER A 83 1.89 -3.13 15.09
C SER A 83 1.56 -3.21 13.58
N VAL A 84 2.56 -3.14 12.72
CA VAL A 84 2.42 -3.20 11.26
C VAL A 84 2.64 -4.63 10.78
N ILE A 85 1.66 -5.20 10.08
CA ILE A 85 1.72 -6.55 9.53
C ILE A 85 1.55 -6.45 8.02
N VAL A 86 2.49 -7.05 7.29
CA VAL A 86 2.50 -7.08 5.82
C VAL A 86 2.57 -8.53 5.37
N GLU A 87 1.60 -8.94 4.59
CA GLU A 87 1.45 -10.32 4.12
C GLU A 87 1.07 -10.34 2.64
N THR A 88 1.29 -11.46 1.97
CA THR A 88 0.81 -11.71 0.62
C THR A 88 -0.29 -12.75 0.62
N GLY A 89 -1.18 -12.67 -0.36
CA GLY A 89 -2.20 -13.68 -0.61
C GLY A 89 -2.45 -13.83 -2.11
N ALA A 90 -3.05 -14.97 -2.47
CA ALA A 90 -3.46 -15.24 -3.84
C ALA A 90 -4.90 -14.78 -4.06
N LEU A 91 -5.19 -14.22 -5.23
CA LEU A 91 -6.56 -13.93 -5.64
C LEU A 91 -7.29 -15.24 -5.97
N THR A 92 -8.53 -15.37 -5.49
CA THR A 92 -9.39 -16.51 -5.84
C THR A 92 -9.76 -16.52 -7.32
N THR A 93 -9.83 -15.34 -7.92
CA THR A 93 -10.09 -15.18 -9.37
C THR A 93 -8.98 -14.30 -9.94
N PRO A 94 -7.88 -14.90 -10.44
CA PRO A 94 -6.82 -14.16 -11.08
C PRO A 94 -7.30 -13.43 -12.34
N THR A 95 -6.67 -12.29 -12.63
CA THR A 95 -6.88 -11.49 -13.83
C THR A 95 -5.57 -11.40 -14.63
N ALA A 96 -5.62 -10.77 -15.80
CA ALA A 96 -4.43 -10.54 -16.61
C ALA A 96 -3.40 -9.62 -15.93
N THR A 97 -3.83 -8.80 -14.97
CA THR A 97 -2.99 -7.79 -14.31
C THR A 97 -2.79 -8.02 -12.82
N ALA A 98 -3.39 -9.08 -12.27
CA ALA A 98 -3.20 -9.45 -10.87
C ALA A 98 -3.58 -10.91 -10.62
N ASP A 99 -2.71 -11.63 -9.94
CA ASP A 99 -2.98 -12.96 -9.39
C ASP A 99 -2.76 -13.01 -7.87
N SER A 100 -2.17 -11.96 -7.32
CA SER A 100 -1.77 -11.85 -5.93
C SER A 100 -2.03 -10.46 -5.38
N TYR A 101 -2.01 -10.35 -4.06
CA TYR A 101 -2.05 -9.07 -3.39
C TYR A 101 -1.03 -9.00 -2.25
N LEU A 102 -0.61 -7.79 -1.96
CA LEU A 102 0.11 -7.41 -0.75
C LEU A 102 -0.88 -6.74 0.19
N GLU A 103 -0.99 -7.21 1.42
CA GLU A 103 -1.90 -6.64 2.42
C GLU A 103 -1.11 -5.98 3.55
N LEU A 104 -1.46 -4.72 3.82
CA LEU A 104 -1.02 -3.97 4.98
C LEU A 104 -2.18 -3.93 5.97
N ARG A 105 -1.93 -4.38 7.20
CA ARG A 105 -2.87 -4.29 8.32
C ARG A 105 -2.17 -3.92 9.61
N PHE A 106 -2.95 -3.60 10.62
CA PHE A 106 -2.45 -3.08 11.87
C PHE A 106 -3.10 -3.79 13.05
N THR A 107 -2.32 -4.00 14.12
CA THR A 107 -2.84 -4.55 15.38
C THR A 107 -3.18 -3.46 16.38
N ASP A 108 -2.69 -2.23 16.18
CA ASP A 108 -2.87 -1.11 17.09
C ASP A 108 -2.74 0.23 16.34
N GLY A 109 -3.04 1.31 17.00
CA GLY A 109 -2.90 2.67 16.49
C GLY A 109 -4.22 3.30 16.08
N THR A 110 -4.18 4.61 15.94
CA THR A 110 -5.35 5.44 15.60
C THR A 110 -4.97 6.42 14.50
N LEU A 111 -5.80 6.47 13.47
CA LEU A 111 -5.71 7.48 12.43
C LEU A 111 -6.58 8.67 12.84
N ALA A 112 -5.95 9.80 13.12
CA ALA A 112 -6.63 10.98 13.60
C ALA A 112 -7.69 11.48 12.61
N ALA A 113 -8.72 12.16 13.15
CA ALA A 113 -9.71 12.86 12.34
C ALA A 113 -9.02 13.83 11.37
N ASN A 114 -9.42 13.80 10.09
CA ASN A 114 -8.84 14.59 9.01
C ASN A 114 -7.30 14.38 8.82
N GLY A 115 -6.75 13.31 9.39
CA GLY A 115 -5.32 13.04 9.42
C GLY A 115 -4.84 12.06 8.35
N TYR A 116 -3.52 11.92 8.31
CA TYR A 116 -2.80 10.97 7.45
C TYR A 116 -2.03 9.99 8.34
N THR A 117 -1.85 8.76 7.87
CA THR A 117 -0.83 7.89 8.43
C THR A 117 0.57 8.40 8.08
N VAL A 118 1.59 7.82 8.67
CA VAL A 118 2.93 7.89 8.12
C VAL A 118 2.96 7.23 6.73
N GLN A 119 3.99 7.47 5.97
CA GLN A 119 4.24 6.78 4.71
C GLN A 119 4.89 5.43 4.99
N TYR A 120 4.25 4.35 4.51
CA TYR A 120 4.77 3.00 4.61
C TYR A 120 5.43 2.62 3.29
N ILE A 121 6.70 2.28 3.33
CA ILE A 121 7.41 1.71 2.18
C ILE A 121 7.42 0.20 2.37
N LEU A 122 6.61 -0.47 1.54
CA LEU A 122 6.42 -1.91 1.59
C LEU A 122 7.37 -2.60 0.62
N SER A 123 7.59 -3.90 0.80
CA SER A 123 8.36 -4.69 -0.13
C SER A 123 7.78 -6.08 -0.33
N VAL A 124 7.87 -6.57 -1.56
CA VAL A 124 7.64 -7.96 -1.93
C VAL A 124 8.81 -8.42 -2.78
N ASN A 125 9.41 -9.53 -2.41
CA ASN A 125 10.39 -10.23 -3.23
C ASN A 125 10.04 -11.72 -3.30
N LYS A 126 10.59 -12.39 -4.29
CA LYS A 126 10.51 -13.84 -4.41
C LYS A 126 11.63 -14.52 -3.63
N ALA A 127 11.40 -15.72 -3.15
CA ALA A 127 12.41 -16.47 -2.40
C ALA A 127 13.70 -16.70 -3.20
N ASP A 128 13.59 -16.81 -4.52
CA ASP A 128 14.72 -16.98 -5.44
C ASP A 128 15.26 -15.67 -6.02
N TRP A 129 14.72 -14.53 -5.62
CA TRP A 129 15.07 -13.18 -6.08
C TRP A 129 14.92 -12.98 -7.59
N SER A 130 14.09 -13.79 -8.26
CA SER A 130 13.75 -13.56 -9.67
C SER A 130 12.92 -12.27 -9.83
N ASN A 131 12.94 -11.74 -11.05
CA ASN A 131 12.32 -10.45 -11.34
C ASN A 131 10.80 -10.51 -11.43
N PHE A 132 10.18 -9.39 -11.08
CA PHE A 132 8.81 -9.03 -11.44
C PHE A 132 8.81 -8.12 -12.67
N GLN A 133 7.76 -8.21 -13.45
CA GLN A 133 7.37 -7.24 -14.49
C GLN A 133 6.27 -6.35 -13.91
N GLN A 134 6.64 -5.21 -13.30
CA GLN A 134 5.62 -4.45 -12.56
C GLN A 134 4.76 -3.52 -13.42
N THR A 135 5.15 -3.25 -14.65
CA THR A 135 4.40 -2.31 -15.51
C THR A 135 3.02 -2.81 -15.91
N ASN A 136 2.77 -4.12 -15.84
CA ASN A 136 1.47 -4.73 -16.10
C ASN A 136 0.64 -4.99 -14.83
N ASP A 137 1.16 -4.66 -13.65
CA ASP A 137 0.46 -4.88 -12.40
C ASP A 137 -0.69 -3.89 -12.21
N TYR A 138 -1.82 -4.39 -11.75
CA TYR A 138 -3.04 -3.61 -11.58
C TYR A 138 -2.86 -2.36 -10.73
N SER A 139 -2.16 -2.49 -9.60
CA SER A 139 -1.97 -1.37 -8.66
C SER A 139 -0.74 -0.52 -8.99
N TYR A 140 0.11 -0.93 -9.94
CA TYR A 140 1.31 -0.16 -10.26
C TYR A 140 0.99 1.11 -11.02
N SER A 141 1.69 2.18 -10.66
CA SER A 141 1.85 3.39 -11.48
C SER A 141 3.19 4.04 -11.17
N ALA A 142 3.78 4.67 -12.16
CA ALA A 142 5.08 5.36 -12.01
C ALA A 142 4.92 6.78 -11.47
N PHE A 143 4.01 6.99 -10.51
CA PHE A 143 3.84 8.30 -9.87
C PHE A 143 5.11 8.71 -9.12
N GLY A 144 5.40 10.01 -9.13
CA GLY A 144 6.45 10.59 -8.31
C GLY A 144 6.11 10.52 -6.81
N MET A 145 7.16 10.54 -5.98
CA MET A 145 7.04 10.32 -4.54
C MET A 145 6.32 11.43 -3.79
N TYR A 146 6.32 12.66 -4.30
CA TYR A 146 5.74 13.80 -3.58
C TYR A 146 5.10 14.82 -4.53
N PRO A 147 3.86 15.25 -4.21
CA PRO A 147 2.95 14.61 -3.26
C PRO A 147 2.45 13.27 -3.79
N LEU A 148 2.14 12.32 -2.90
CA LEU A 148 1.51 11.08 -3.30
C LEU A 148 0.08 11.36 -3.76
N PRO A 149 -0.31 10.93 -4.99
CA PRO A 149 -1.70 11.06 -5.43
C PRO A 149 -2.60 10.01 -4.78
N GLU A 150 -3.89 10.32 -4.70
CA GLU A 150 -4.90 9.32 -4.42
C GLU A 150 -4.92 8.29 -5.55
N TRP A 151 -5.04 7.00 -5.21
CA TRP A 151 -4.96 5.91 -6.17
C TRP A 151 -5.99 4.83 -5.88
N ASP A 152 -6.99 4.72 -6.75
CA ASP A 152 -8.13 3.83 -6.57
C ASP A 152 -7.93 2.40 -7.11
N ASN A 153 -6.76 2.09 -7.69
CA ASN A 153 -6.32 0.73 -7.97
C ASN A 153 -5.68 0.04 -6.75
N ILE A 154 -5.71 0.69 -5.60
CA ILE A 154 -5.45 0.13 -4.28
C ILE A 154 -6.78 0.13 -3.52
N THR A 155 -7.08 -0.93 -2.81
CA THR A 155 -8.32 -1.02 -2.05
C THR A 155 -8.09 -0.85 -0.57
N LEU A 156 -9.06 -0.21 0.09
CA LEU A 156 -9.19 -0.20 1.55
C LEU A 156 -10.48 -0.89 1.95
N THR A 157 -10.39 -1.68 3.00
CA THR A 157 -11.56 -2.19 3.72
C THR A 157 -11.52 -1.70 5.16
N ARG A 158 -12.69 -1.51 5.75
CA ARG A 158 -12.86 -1.23 7.16
C ARG A 158 -13.85 -2.23 7.74
N GLN A 159 -13.42 -3.01 8.74
CA GLN A 159 -14.21 -4.09 9.32
C GLN A 159 -14.78 -5.04 8.24
N GLY A 160 -13.98 -5.33 7.21
CA GLY A 160 -14.35 -6.22 6.11
C GLY A 160 -15.20 -5.61 5.00
N THR A 161 -15.63 -4.36 5.14
CA THR A 161 -16.43 -3.64 4.14
C THR A 161 -15.53 -2.76 3.27
N ALA A 162 -15.69 -2.83 1.95
CA ALA A 162 -14.96 -1.98 1.01
C ALA A 162 -15.32 -0.50 1.21
N VAL A 163 -14.31 0.34 1.44
CA VAL A 163 -14.49 1.79 1.67
C VAL A 163 -13.74 2.66 0.67
N TRP A 164 -12.80 2.09 -0.09
CA TRP A 164 -12.04 2.80 -1.12
C TRP A 164 -11.54 1.84 -2.21
N GLY A 165 -11.47 2.36 -3.42
CA GLY A 165 -10.83 1.69 -4.56
C GLY A 165 -11.67 0.57 -5.16
N ALA A 166 -11.14 0.00 -6.23
CA ALA A 166 -11.73 -1.14 -6.92
C ALA A 166 -10.71 -2.27 -7.04
N ALA A 167 -11.13 -3.50 -6.75
CA ALA A 167 -10.32 -4.68 -6.98
C ALA A 167 -10.21 -4.99 -8.48
N PRO A 168 -9.15 -5.67 -8.95
CA PRO A 168 -9.03 -6.09 -10.34
C PRO A 168 -10.17 -7.02 -10.75
N ARG A 169 -10.59 -6.91 -12.03
CA ARG A 169 -11.71 -7.66 -12.63
C ARG A 169 -11.24 -8.40 -13.87
#